data_c68ae749660b0b16a88520bf2f03a7e7
#
_entry.id   c68ae749660b0b16a88520bf2f03a7e7
#
_cell.length_a   1.000
_cell.length_b   1.000
_cell.length_c   1.000
_cell.angle_alpha   90.00
_cell.angle_beta   90.00
_cell.angle_gamma   90.00
#
_symmetry.space_group_name_H-M   'P 1'
#
loop_
_entity.id
_entity.type
_entity.pdbx_description
1 polymer ?
#
loop_
_entity_poly.entity_id
_entity_poly.type
_entity_poly.pdbx_seq_one_letter_code
_entity_poly.pdbx_strand_id
1 'polypeptide(L)'
;SSNTEQTKQTHYEKCFNALSNAIKIHDDWEIETQKHMNWQGLDDQYAELITNLFGQNKLAKRSTLTHRLLGTLTPAGARDTLQSITQNLERRLFIKGYPGTGKSSMMKKLAQEATHRGFDVQLVWCGLDANSIDMVILPELKFCIFDSTEPHVYFPDDNRPGDEIFDIAKHCHPTQIEEENISGIVAKYKAAIAEATHFVQLYAE
;
A
#
# COMPACT_ATOMS: atom_id res chain seq x y z
N SER A 1 27.20 -24.25 19.73
CA SER A 1 28.61 -24.14 19.39
C SER A 1 28.86 -22.99 18.44
N SER A 2 30.10 -22.49 18.35
CA SER A 2 30.52 -21.34 17.54
C SER A 2 30.16 -21.49 16.03
N ASN A 3 30.24 -22.71 15.48
CA ASN A 3 29.89 -22.99 14.08
C ASN A 3 28.40 -22.74 13.78
N THR A 4 27.52 -23.13 14.69
CA THR A 4 26.07 -22.88 14.53
C THR A 4 25.73 -21.41 14.56
N GLU A 5 26.36 -20.64 15.45
CA GLU A 5 26.18 -19.19 15.56
C GLU A 5 26.70 -18.47 14.31
N GLN A 6 27.87 -18.86 13.81
CA GLN A 6 28.42 -18.31 12.58
C GLN A 6 27.52 -18.61 11.36
N THR A 7 26.94 -19.80 11.27
CA THR A 7 26.01 -20.17 10.22
C THR A 7 24.73 -19.31 10.29
N LYS A 8 24.18 -19.11 11.50
CA LYS A 8 23.01 -18.22 11.71
C LYS A 8 23.31 -16.80 11.32
N GLN A 9 24.47 -16.26 11.70
CA GLN A 9 24.88 -14.89 11.36
C GLN A 9 25.03 -14.73 9.85
N THR A 10 25.60 -15.71 9.16
CA THR A 10 25.74 -15.69 7.70
C THR A 10 24.36 -15.69 7.01
N HIS A 11 23.41 -16.51 7.48
CA HIS A 11 22.04 -16.52 6.97
C HIS A 11 21.32 -15.20 7.22
N TYR A 12 21.46 -14.61 8.40
CA TYR A 12 20.92 -13.30 8.73
C TYR A 12 21.44 -12.23 7.78
N GLU A 13 22.75 -12.19 7.53
CA GLU A 13 23.37 -11.24 6.61
C GLU A 13 22.84 -11.40 5.18
N LYS A 14 22.67 -12.62 4.70
CA LYS A 14 22.09 -12.92 3.39
C LYS A 14 20.65 -12.40 3.29
N CYS A 15 19.82 -12.65 4.31
CA CYS A 15 18.46 -12.13 4.37
C CYS A 15 18.44 -10.61 4.34
N PHE A 16 19.27 -9.98 5.16
CA PHE A 16 19.38 -8.52 5.24
C PHE A 16 19.82 -7.92 3.90
N ASN A 17 20.84 -8.50 3.25
CA ASN A 17 21.34 -8.02 1.98
C ASN A 17 20.29 -8.17 0.87
N ALA A 18 19.57 -9.30 0.85
CA ALA A 18 18.50 -9.53 -0.13
C ALA A 18 17.35 -8.54 0.04
N LEU A 19 16.93 -8.26 1.28
CA LEU A 19 15.90 -7.26 1.58
C LEU A 19 16.36 -5.86 1.19
N SER A 20 17.59 -5.48 1.51
CA SER A 20 18.17 -4.19 1.15
C SER A 20 18.23 -3.98 -0.36
N ASN A 21 18.58 -5.03 -1.11
CA ASN A 21 18.57 -5.00 -2.56
C ASN A 21 17.16 -4.81 -3.12
N ALA A 22 16.18 -5.52 -2.58
CA ALA A 22 14.79 -5.37 -3.00
C ALA A 22 14.26 -3.95 -2.74
N ILE A 23 14.57 -3.35 -1.59
CA ILE A 23 14.20 -1.99 -1.26
C ILE A 23 14.81 -1.00 -2.25
N LYS A 24 16.09 -1.15 -2.57
CA LYS A 24 16.76 -0.29 -3.55
C LYS A 24 16.12 -0.34 -4.93
N ILE A 25 15.79 -1.54 -5.40
CA ILE A 25 15.12 -1.72 -6.70
C ILE A 25 13.71 -1.10 -6.65
N HIS A 26 12.98 -1.24 -5.55
CA HIS A 26 11.69 -0.60 -5.34
C HIS A 26 11.79 0.93 -5.41
N ASP A 27 12.81 1.51 -4.76
CA ASP A 27 13.06 2.95 -4.80
C ASP A 27 13.39 3.43 -6.22
N ASP A 28 14.18 2.68 -6.96
CA ASP A 28 14.50 2.97 -8.37
C ASP A 28 13.22 2.93 -9.23
N TRP A 29 12.34 1.98 -8.97
CA TRP A 29 11.04 1.88 -9.64
C TRP A 29 10.17 3.12 -9.35
N GLU A 30 10.09 3.54 -8.09
CA GLU A 30 9.35 4.75 -7.72
C GLU A 30 9.86 5.98 -8.48
N ILE A 31 11.18 6.16 -8.50
CA ILE A 31 11.81 7.29 -9.19
C ILE A 31 11.49 7.27 -10.68
N GLU A 32 11.56 6.10 -11.32
CA GLU A 32 11.26 5.98 -12.74
C GLU A 32 9.79 6.29 -13.03
N THR A 33 8.86 5.75 -12.24
CA THR A 33 7.42 6.01 -12.39
C THR A 33 7.11 7.50 -12.24
N GLN A 34 7.70 8.17 -11.26
CA GLN A 34 7.46 9.59 -10.97
C GLN A 34 7.76 10.49 -12.16
N LYS A 35 8.74 10.13 -12.99
CA LYS A 35 9.11 10.91 -14.18
C LYS A 35 8.00 10.99 -15.23
N HIS A 36 7.06 10.03 -15.23
CA HIS A 36 6.05 9.87 -16.27
C HIS A 36 4.65 10.20 -15.78
N MET A 37 4.52 10.75 -14.58
CA MET A 37 3.22 11.06 -13.98
C MET A 37 2.65 12.39 -14.47
N ASN A 38 1.37 12.36 -14.82
CA ASN A 38 0.54 13.55 -14.91
C ASN A 38 -0.03 13.87 -13.52
N TRP A 39 0.69 14.65 -12.73
CA TRP A 39 0.32 14.99 -11.37
C TRP A 39 -0.97 15.80 -11.28
N GLN A 40 -1.25 16.65 -12.28
CA GLN A 40 -2.49 17.40 -12.33
C GLN A 40 -3.70 16.48 -12.48
N GLY A 41 -3.59 15.45 -13.31
CA GLY A 41 -4.65 14.45 -13.46
C GLY A 41 -4.95 13.72 -12.16
N LEU A 42 -3.92 13.37 -11.39
CA LEU A 42 -4.07 12.77 -10.06
C LEU A 42 -4.74 13.74 -9.09
N ASP A 43 -4.31 14.99 -9.07
CA ASP A 43 -4.90 16.02 -8.21
C ASP A 43 -6.38 16.23 -8.52
N ASP A 44 -6.75 16.24 -9.79
CA ASP A 44 -8.15 16.37 -10.24
C ASP A 44 -8.99 15.17 -9.77
N GLN A 45 -8.45 13.97 -9.91
CA GLN A 45 -9.12 12.74 -9.46
C GLN A 45 -9.30 12.73 -7.93
N TYR A 46 -8.29 13.18 -7.19
CA TYR A 46 -8.36 13.33 -5.74
C TYR A 46 -9.42 14.37 -5.35
N ALA A 47 -9.48 15.51 -6.03
CA ALA A 47 -10.48 16.54 -5.75
C ALA A 47 -11.90 16.03 -5.97
N GLU A 48 -12.14 15.25 -7.01
CA GLU A 48 -13.43 14.59 -7.25
C GLU A 48 -13.78 13.61 -6.10
N LEU A 49 -12.82 12.85 -5.64
CA LEU A 49 -13.02 11.93 -4.51
C LEU A 49 -13.43 12.71 -3.25
N ILE A 50 -12.73 13.78 -2.92
CA ILE A 50 -13.03 14.62 -1.75
C ILE A 50 -14.42 15.20 -1.84
N THR A 51 -14.81 15.74 -2.99
CA THR A 51 -16.15 16.28 -3.22
C THR A 51 -17.21 15.19 -3.08
N ASN A 52 -16.96 14.02 -3.61
CA ASN A 52 -17.87 12.88 -3.56
C ASN A 52 -18.05 12.33 -2.12
N LEU A 53 -16.96 12.25 -1.35
CA LEU A 53 -17.00 11.74 0.01
C LEU A 53 -17.64 12.72 1.01
N PHE A 54 -17.25 13.98 0.93
CA PHE A 54 -17.58 14.96 1.97
C PHE A 54 -18.53 16.06 1.51
N GLY A 55 -18.51 16.44 0.23
CA GLY A 55 -19.22 17.62 -0.23
C GLY A 55 -18.78 18.84 0.59
N GLN A 56 -19.74 19.50 1.22
CA GLN A 56 -19.51 20.63 2.13
C GLN A 56 -19.55 20.19 3.61
N ASN A 57 -19.66 18.88 3.88
CA ASN A 57 -19.87 18.38 5.23
C ASN A 57 -18.64 18.57 6.10
N LYS A 58 -18.89 19.06 7.30
CA LYS A 58 -17.91 19.21 8.37
C LYS A 58 -18.60 18.89 9.67
N LEU A 59 -18.09 17.92 10.41
CA LEU A 59 -18.70 17.50 11.68
C LEU A 59 -18.27 18.45 12.81
N ALA A 60 -19.20 18.73 13.71
CA ALA A 60 -18.97 19.60 14.87
C ALA A 60 -18.40 18.82 16.05
N LYS A 61 -17.40 18.01 15.78
CA LYS A 61 -16.69 17.22 16.80
C LYS A 61 -15.20 17.15 16.47
N ARG A 62 -14.41 16.76 17.46
CA ARG A 62 -12.99 16.46 17.28
C ARG A 62 -12.83 15.07 16.65
N SER A 63 -12.01 14.98 15.61
CA SER A 63 -11.65 13.71 14.98
C SER A 63 -10.84 12.83 15.95
N THR A 64 -11.11 11.53 15.93
CA THR A 64 -10.30 10.51 16.59
C THR A 64 -9.46 9.79 15.54
N LEU A 65 -8.15 9.73 15.76
CA LEU A 65 -7.21 9.01 14.89
C LEU A 65 -6.78 7.72 15.59
N THR A 66 -6.95 6.60 14.91
CA THR A 66 -6.48 5.29 15.39
C THR A 66 -5.54 4.65 14.39
N HIS A 67 -4.70 3.73 14.88
CA HIS A 67 -3.69 3.02 14.08
C HIS A 67 -3.88 1.52 14.22
N ARG A 68 -3.72 0.79 13.10
CA ARG A 68 -3.76 -0.68 13.06
C ARG A 68 -2.64 -1.19 12.16
N LEU A 69 -2.22 -2.43 12.40
CA LEU A 69 -1.29 -3.15 11.52
C LEU A 69 -2.06 -4.21 10.72
N LEU A 70 -1.82 -4.25 9.42
CA LEU A 70 -2.37 -5.26 8.53
C LEU A 70 -1.46 -6.49 8.50
N GLY A 71 -2.08 -7.68 8.54
CA GLY A 71 -1.34 -8.93 8.37
C GLY A 71 -0.50 -9.35 9.56
N THR A 72 -0.84 -8.93 10.78
CA THR A 72 -0.15 -9.40 11.99
C THR A 72 -0.33 -10.91 12.12
N LEU A 73 0.78 -11.63 12.04
CA LEU A 73 0.81 -13.07 12.30
C LEU A 73 0.86 -13.32 13.80
N THR A 74 -0.04 -14.17 14.30
CA THR A 74 -0.03 -14.67 15.66
C THR A 74 0.09 -16.20 15.62
N PRO A 75 0.37 -16.87 16.74
CA PRO A 75 0.36 -18.33 16.80
C PRO A 75 -0.98 -18.95 16.36
N ALA A 76 -2.07 -18.20 16.43
CA ALA A 76 -3.40 -18.61 15.99
C ALA A 76 -3.70 -18.26 14.50
N GLY A 77 -2.73 -17.72 13.76
CA GLY A 77 -2.86 -17.31 12.36
C GLY A 77 -2.88 -15.80 12.18
N ALA A 78 -3.15 -15.36 10.96
CA ALA A 78 -3.28 -13.93 10.64
C ALA A 78 -4.58 -13.38 11.22
N ARG A 79 -4.50 -12.39 12.12
CA ARG A 79 -5.68 -11.81 12.76
C ARG A 79 -6.35 -10.70 11.97
N ASP A 80 -5.55 -9.78 11.43
CA ASP A 80 -6.07 -8.59 10.76
C ASP A 80 -5.87 -8.74 9.25
N THR A 81 -6.83 -9.42 8.60
CA THR A 81 -6.89 -9.51 7.14
C THR A 81 -7.68 -8.33 6.59
N LEU A 82 -7.48 -8.01 5.31
CA LEU A 82 -8.29 -7.02 4.61
C LEU A 82 -9.78 -7.32 4.76
N GLN A 83 -10.16 -8.58 4.58
CA GLN A 83 -11.57 -9.00 4.66
C GLN A 83 -12.17 -8.76 6.05
N SER A 84 -11.44 -9.10 7.12
CA SER A 84 -11.94 -8.92 8.49
C SER A 84 -12.06 -7.45 8.88
N ILE A 85 -11.10 -6.62 8.46
CA ILE A 85 -11.08 -5.19 8.78
C ILE A 85 -12.20 -4.44 8.04
N THR A 86 -12.54 -4.87 6.81
CA THR A 86 -13.46 -4.14 5.93
C THR A 86 -14.84 -4.77 5.79
N GLN A 87 -15.13 -5.85 6.52
CA GLN A 87 -16.37 -6.62 6.35
C GLN A 87 -17.65 -5.79 6.53
N ASN A 88 -17.63 -4.80 7.42
CA ASN A 88 -18.78 -3.95 7.75
C ASN A 88 -18.81 -2.61 6.99
N LEU A 89 -17.88 -2.41 6.04
CA LEU A 89 -17.82 -1.20 5.25
C LEU A 89 -18.67 -1.34 3.99
N GLU A 90 -19.31 -0.25 3.59
CA GLU A 90 -20.20 -0.25 2.43
C GLU A 90 -19.48 0.09 1.13
N ARG A 91 -18.42 0.88 1.20
CA ARG A 91 -17.67 1.34 0.02
C ARG A 91 -16.17 1.09 0.21
N ARG A 92 -15.61 0.36 -0.72
CA ARG A 92 -14.17 0.04 -0.71
C ARG A 92 -13.55 0.42 -2.05
N LEU A 93 -12.56 1.31 -2.03
CA LEU A 93 -11.79 1.70 -3.21
C LEU A 93 -10.46 0.97 -3.26
N PHE A 94 -10.25 0.23 -4.34
CA PHE A 94 -9.06 -0.57 -4.62
C PHE A 94 -8.12 0.24 -5.49
N ILE A 95 -7.06 0.81 -4.91
CA ILE A 95 -6.11 1.64 -5.66
C ILE A 95 -5.27 0.74 -6.56
N LYS A 96 -5.23 1.08 -7.83
CA LYS A 96 -4.31 0.49 -8.81
C LYS A 96 -3.30 1.54 -9.27
N GLY A 97 -2.03 1.21 -9.18
CA GLY A 97 -0.93 2.07 -9.58
C GLY A 97 0.39 1.49 -9.15
N TYR A 98 1.41 1.67 -9.97
CA TYR A 98 2.77 1.25 -9.64
C TYR A 98 3.35 2.04 -8.47
N PRO A 99 4.43 1.56 -7.84
CA PRO A 99 5.20 2.38 -6.90
C PRO A 99 5.58 3.72 -7.55
N GLY A 100 5.46 4.81 -6.81
CA GLY A 100 5.75 6.16 -7.31
C GLY A 100 4.59 6.88 -7.99
N THR A 101 3.39 6.30 -8.03
CA THR A 101 2.19 6.97 -8.56
C THR A 101 1.51 7.89 -7.54
N GLY A 102 2.02 7.99 -6.32
CA GLY A 102 1.49 8.89 -5.29
C GLY A 102 0.42 8.30 -4.40
N LYS A 103 0.29 6.98 -4.32
CA LYS A 103 -0.73 6.29 -3.51
C LYS A 103 -0.67 6.68 -2.03
N SER A 104 0.50 6.55 -1.42
CA SER A 104 0.69 6.86 0.00
C SER A 104 0.46 8.34 0.30
N SER A 105 0.97 9.23 -0.54
CA SER A 105 0.77 10.68 -0.38
C SER A 105 -0.70 11.07 -0.49
N MET A 106 -1.43 10.46 -1.42
CA MET A 106 -2.86 10.68 -1.59
C MET A 106 -3.66 10.21 -0.38
N MET A 107 -3.34 9.01 0.15
CA MET A 107 -3.98 8.49 1.35
C MET A 107 -3.71 9.35 2.58
N LYS A 108 -2.51 9.88 2.72
CA LYS A 108 -2.17 10.84 3.79
C LYS A 108 -2.97 12.13 3.68
N LYS A 109 -3.10 12.68 2.47
CA LYS A 109 -3.93 13.88 2.23
C LYS A 109 -5.38 13.63 2.57
N LEU A 110 -5.93 12.48 2.20
CA LEU A 110 -7.31 12.10 2.52
C LEU A 110 -7.52 12.02 4.03
N ALA A 111 -6.60 11.39 4.74
CA ALA A 111 -6.66 11.30 6.21
C ALA A 111 -6.62 12.68 6.87
N GLN A 112 -5.78 13.58 6.39
CA GLN A 112 -5.69 14.96 6.88
C GLN A 112 -6.97 15.74 6.61
N GLU A 113 -7.54 15.61 5.42
CA GLU A 113 -8.81 16.27 5.05
C GLU A 113 -9.96 15.79 5.93
N ALA A 114 -10.07 14.47 6.13
CA ALA A 114 -11.08 13.86 7.00
C ALA A 114 -10.94 14.37 8.44
N THR A 115 -9.72 14.39 8.96
CA THR A 115 -9.41 14.90 10.29
C THR A 115 -9.81 16.37 10.44
N HIS A 116 -9.47 17.18 9.46
CA HIS A 116 -9.83 18.61 9.44
C HIS A 116 -11.35 18.83 9.44
N ARG A 117 -12.10 17.92 8.85
CA ARG A 117 -13.57 17.96 8.80
C ARG A 117 -14.24 17.27 9.99
N GLY A 118 -13.50 16.83 10.99
CA GLY A 118 -14.02 16.20 12.20
C GLY A 118 -14.41 14.73 12.05
N PHE A 119 -14.12 14.10 10.92
CA PHE A 119 -14.37 12.66 10.73
C PHE A 119 -13.29 11.83 11.42
N ASP A 120 -13.69 10.72 12.02
CA ASP A 120 -12.76 9.76 12.58
C ASP A 120 -11.98 9.05 11.46
N VAL A 121 -10.73 8.77 11.72
CA VAL A 121 -9.81 8.15 10.76
C VAL A 121 -9.13 6.95 11.40
N GLN A 122 -9.11 5.83 10.71
CA GLN A 122 -8.27 4.68 11.04
C GLN A 122 -7.21 4.53 9.95
N LEU A 123 -5.94 4.60 10.34
CA LEU A 123 -4.81 4.34 9.47
C LEU A 123 -4.38 2.89 9.65
N VAL A 124 -4.29 2.17 8.54
CA VAL A 124 -3.81 0.79 8.52
C VAL A 124 -2.43 0.78 7.87
N TRP A 125 -1.46 0.31 8.61
CA TRP A 125 -0.05 0.29 8.22
C TRP A 125 0.34 -1.07 7.68
N CYS A 126 1.29 -1.06 6.74
CA CYS A 126 1.90 -2.27 6.24
C CYS A 126 2.66 -3.00 7.35
N GLY A 127 2.39 -4.29 7.53
CA GLY A 127 3.12 -5.12 8.51
C GLY A 127 4.58 -5.32 8.13
N LEU A 128 4.96 -5.10 6.87
CA LEU A 128 6.33 -5.23 6.36
C LEU A 128 7.09 -3.92 6.36
N ASP A 129 6.39 -2.77 6.33
CA ASP A 129 6.97 -1.43 6.33
C ASP A 129 6.14 -0.50 7.19
N ALA A 130 6.64 -0.24 8.39
CA ALA A 130 5.96 0.61 9.39
C ALA A 130 5.85 2.08 8.98
N ASN A 131 6.49 2.49 7.88
CA ASN A 131 6.43 3.86 7.35
C ASN A 131 5.44 3.98 6.18
N SER A 132 4.83 2.88 5.75
CA SER A 132 3.88 2.85 4.63
C SER A 132 2.46 2.65 5.13
N ILE A 133 1.57 3.58 4.72
CA ILE A 133 0.13 3.44 4.92
C ILE A 133 -0.42 2.55 3.81
N ASP A 134 -1.11 1.48 4.19
CA ASP A 134 -1.76 0.58 3.24
C ASP A 134 -3.24 0.91 3.04
N MET A 135 -3.89 1.49 4.05
CA MET A 135 -5.33 1.74 4.01
C MET A 135 -5.70 2.93 4.89
N VAL A 136 -6.72 3.66 4.44
CA VAL A 136 -7.44 4.66 5.24
C VAL A 136 -8.89 4.22 5.36
N ILE A 137 -9.40 4.16 6.58
CA ILE A 137 -10.80 3.86 6.87
C ILE A 137 -11.46 5.10 7.46
N LEU A 138 -12.63 5.45 6.92
CA LEU A 138 -13.50 6.50 7.44
C LEU A 138 -14.77 5.83 7.97
N PRO A 139 -14.82 5.49 9.26
CA PRO A 139 -15.91 4.65 9.80
C PRO A 139 -17.30 5.26 9.66
N GLU A 140 -17.42 6.57 9.87
CA GLU A 140 -18.71 7.27 9.79
C GLU A 140 -19.30 7.26 8.38
N LEU A 141 -18.42 7.15 7.36
CA LEU A 141 -18.84 7.02 5.96
C LEU A 141 -18.91 5.57 5.49
N LYS A 142 -18.58 4.62 6.36
CA LYS A 142 -18.46 3.19 6.02
C LYS A 142 -17.64 2.96 4.77
N PHE A 143 -16.51 3.67 4.70
CA PHE A 143 -15.63 3.80 3.54
C PHE A 143 -14.20 3.40 3.88
N CYS A 144 -13.53 2.77 2.92
CA CYS A 144 -12.09 2.63 2.94
C CYS A 144 -11.48 2.79 1.55
N ILE A 145 -10.21 3.14 1.53
CA ILE A 145 -9.38 3.15 0.35
C ILE A 145 -8.03 2.52 0.70
N PHE A 146 -7.52 1.67 -0.16
CA PHE A 146 -6.31 0.91 0.16
C PHE A 146 -5.51 0.56 -1.09
N ASP A 147 -4.21 0.35 -0.87
CA ASP A 147 -3.30 -0.13 -1.90
C ASP A 147 -3.62 -1.61 -2.21
N SER A 148 -3.94 -1.89 -3.46
CA SER A 148 -4.26 -3.24 -3.93
C SER A 148 -3.32 -3.71 -5.04
N THR A 149 -2.09 -3.17 -5.07
CA THR A 149 -1.03 -3.56 -6.00
C THR A 149 -0.02 -4.51 -5.34
N GLU A 150 0.90 -5.05 -6.13
CA GLU A 150 1.95 -5.93 -5.62
C GLU A 150 2.60 -5.39 -4.31
N PRO A 151 2.92 -6.23 -3.33
CA PRO A 151 2.82 -7.70 -3.33
C PRO A 151 1.43 -8.24 -2.94
N HIS A 152 0.49 -7.43 -2.49
CA HIS A 152 -0.84 -7.84 -2.06
C HIS A 152 -1.89 -7.36 -3.05
N VAL A 153 -2.12 -8.15 -4.09
CA VAL A 153 -3.11 -7.82 -5.13
C VAL A 153 -4.49 -8.25 -4.67
N TYR A 154 -5.41 -7.28 -4.59
CA TYR A 154 -6.80 -7.50 -4.27
C TYR A 154 -7.68 -7.03 -5.43
N PHE A 155 -8.84 -7.67 -5.58
CA PHE A 155 -9.82 -7.31 -6.59
C PHE A 155 -11.19 -7.04 -5.97
N PRO A 156 -11.99 -6.11 -6.55
CA PRO A 156 -13.37 -5.91 -6.14
C PRO A 156 -14.17 -7.21 -6.12
N ASP A 157 -15.06 -7.33 -5.13
CA ASP A 157 -15.99 -8.45 -5.02
C ASP A 157 -17.27 -8.11 -5.76
N ASP A 158 -17.64 -8.91 -6.74
CA ASP A 158 -18.83 -8.68 -7.56
C ASP A 158 -20.13 -8.71 -6.75
N ASN A 159 -20.12 -9.34 -5.57
CA ASN A 159 -21.25 -9.38 -4.65
C ASN A 159 -21.33 -8.16 -3.73
N ARG A 160 -20.37 -7.24 -3.83
CA ARG A 160 -20.32 -6.00 -3.04
C ARG A 160 -20.42 -4.80 -3.97
N PRO A 161 -21.61 -4.20 -4.12
CA PRO A 161 -21.85 -3.11 -5.09
C PRO A 161 -21.05 -1.84 -4.80
N GLY A 162 -20.57 -1.68 -3.57
CA GLY A 162 -19.73 -0.56 -3.17
C GLY A 162 -18.24 -0.75 -3.41
N ASP A 163 -17.83 -1.88 -4.00
CA ASP A 163 -16.44 -2.11 -4.37
C ASP A 163 -16.13 -1.51 -5.74
N GLU A 164 -15.06 -0.74 -5.81
CA GLU A 164 -14.64 0.00 -7.01
C GLU A 164 -13.13 0.01 -7.16
N ILE A 165 -12.65 -0.04 -8.39
CA ILE A 165 -11.25 0.25 -8.69
C ILE A 165 -11.04 1.76 -8.70
N PHE A 166 -10.03 2.23 -7.97
CA PHE A 166 -9.55 3.61 -8.02
C PHE A 166 -8.23 3.62 -8.78
N ASP A 167 -8.34 3.83 -10.10
CA ASP A 167 -7.21 3.71 -10.99
C ASP A 167 -6.41 5.01 -11.06
N ILE A 168 -5.22 5.02 -10.47
CA ILE A 168 -4.27 6.11 -10.59
C ILE A 168 -3.11 5.79 -11.56
N ALA A 169 -3.02 4.54 -12.00
CA ALA A 169 -2.06 4.14 -13.03
C ALA A 169 -2.30 4.86 -14.36
N LYS A 170 -3.54 5.25 -14.64
CA LYS A 170 -3.92 5.99 -15.85
C LYS A 170 -3.24 7.35 -16.00
N HIS A 171 -2.65 7.87 -14.91
CA HIS A 171 -1.92 9.14 -14.92
C HIS A 171 -0.41 8.95 -15.20
N CYS A 172 0.04 7.71 -15.37
CA CYS A 172 1.41 7.40 -15.74
C CYS A 172 1.48 7.18 -17.26
N HIS A 173 2.27 8.00 -17.95
CA HIS A 173 2.33 8.02 -19.42
C HIS A 173 3.76 7.83 -19.93
N PRO A 174 4.38 6.64 -19.76
CA PRO A 174 5.70 6.38 -20.32
C PRO A 174 5.63 6.18 -21.83
N THR A 175 6.73 6.50 -22.52
CA THR A 175 6.93 6.08 -23.90
C THR A 175 7.17 4.56 -23.98
N GLN A 176 7.15 3.98 -25.18
CA GLN A 176 7.40 2.54 -25.34
C GLN A 176 8.77 2.11 -24.80
N ILE A 177 9.81 2.91 -25.04
CA ILE A 177 11.17 2.63 -24.51
C ILE A 177 11.18 2.67 -22.98
N GLU A 178 10.49 3.65 -22.41
CA GLU A 178 10.37 3.81 -20.96
C GLU A 178 9.56 2.68 -20.33
N GLU A 179 8.52 2.19 -21.01
CA GLU A 179 7.78 0.99 -20.59
C GLU A 179 8.66 -0.25 -20.56
N GLU A 180 9.53 -0.42 -21.54
CA GLU A 180 10.51 -1.52 -21.58
C GLU A 180 11.50 -1.42 -20.41
N ASN A 181 11.98 -0.21 -20.11
CA ASN A 181 12.85 0.04 -18.96
C ASN A 181 12.14 -0.27 -17.64
N ILE A 182 10.89 0.17 -17.49
CA ILE A 182 10.08 -0.11 -16.31
C ILE A 182 9.86 -1.63 -16.18
N SER A 183 9.55 -2.32 -17.25
CA SER A 183 9.39 -3.79 -17.26
C SER A 183 10.65 -4.50 -16.79
N GLY A 184 11.82 -4.01 -17.17
CA GLY A 184 13.11 -4.52 -16.70
C GLY A 184 13.29 -4.32 -15.19
N ILE A 185 12.91 -3.17 -14.66
CA ILE A 185 12.96 -2.87 -13.23
C ILE A 185 11.98 -3.78 -12.46
N VAL A 186 10.77 -3.95 -12.96
CA VAL A 186 9.74 -4.84 -12.37
C VAL A 186 10.25 -6.28 -12.28
N ALA A 187 10.88 -6.78 -13.35
CA ALA A 187 11.45 -8.13 -13.36
C ALA A 187 12.57 -8.28 -12.32
N LYS A 188 13.44 -7.29 -12.18
CA LYS A 188 14.49 -7.27 -11.15
C LYS A 188 13.88 -7.23 -9.74
N TYR A 189 12.84 -6.45 -9.53
CA TYR A 189 12.16 -6.37 -8.25
C TYR A 189 11.54 -7.71 -7.86
N LYS A 190 10.81 -8.35 -8.78
CA LYS A 190 10.21 -9.66 -8.54
C LYS A 190 11.26 -10.72 -8.21
N ALA A 191 12.38 -10.73 -8.91
CA ALA A 191 13.50 -11.62 -8.63
C ALA A 191 14.11 -11.35 -7.25
N ALA A 192 14.30 -10.08 -6.89
CA ALA A 192 14.85 -9.69 -5.59
C ALA A 192 13.92 -10.08 -4.42
N ILE A 193 12.61 -9.91 -4.57
CA ILE A 193 11.62 -10.33 -3.57
C ILE A 193 11.62 -11.86 -3.43
N ALA A 194 11.67 -12.60 -4.54
CA ALA A 194 11.74 -14.05 -4.51
C ALA A 194 13.00 -14.55 -3.78
N GLU A 195 14.15 -13.91 -4.03
CA GLU A 195 15.40 -14.23 -3.33
C GLU A 195 15.31 -13.94 -1.83
N ALA A 196 14.80 -12.76 -1.45
CA ALA A 196 14.61 -12.40 -0.05
C ALA A 196 13.67 -13.38 0.67
N THR A 197 12.57 -13.76 0.04
CA THR A 197 11.62 -14.73 0.57
C THR A 197 12.28 -16.10 0.75
N HIS A 198 13.07 -16.52 -0.21
CA HIS A 198 13.82 -17.78 -0.13
C HIS A 198 14.75 -17.80 1.09
N PHE A 199 15.54 -16.76 1.29
CA PHE A 199 16.45 -16.68 2.44
C PHE A 199 15.71 -16.64 3.78
N VAL A 200 14.58 -15.92 3.86
CA VAL A 200 13.76 -15.90 5.07
C VAL A 200 13.20 -17.29 5.39
N GLN A 201 12.74 -18.04 4.39
CA GLN A 201 12.26 -19.40 4.57
C GLN A 201 13.38 -20.33 5.07
N LEU A 202 14.58 -20.25 4.49
CA LEU A 202 15.74 -21.01 4.94
C LEU A 202 16.12 -20.67 6.39
N TYR A 203 16.04 -19.41 6.78
CA TYR A 203 16.35 -18.97 8.15
C TYR A 203 15.32 -19.50 9.16
N ALA A 204 14.05 -19.61 8.77
CA ALA A 204 12.99 -20.11 9.64
C ALA A 204 13.07 -21.63 9.89
N GLU A 205 13.73 -22.36 9.01
CA GLU A 205 13.99 -23.81 9.16
C GLU A 205 15.20 -24.06 10.10
#